data_ff413e7e7b8ad8c56024d832385a0d70
#
_entry.id   ff413e7e7b8ad8c56024d832385a0d70
#
_cell.length_a   1.000
_cell.length_b   1.000
_cell.length_c   1.000
_cell.angle_alpha   90.00
_cell.angle_beta   90.00
_cell.angle_gamma   90.00
#
_symmetry.space_group_name_H-M   'P 1'
#
loop_
_entity.id
_entity.type
_entity.pdbx_description
1 polymer ?
#
loop_
_entity_poly.entity_id
_entity_poly.type
_entity_poly.pdbx_seq_one_letter_code
_entity_poly.pdbx_strand_id
1 'polypeptide(L)'
;MVCHHLDKSIPEDVAFAESRIRRETIAAEDILHDMGAFSIIASDSQAMGRVGEVIIRTWQTAHKMKVQRGSLPEEKGDNDNFRVKRYLAKYTINPAIAHGISKHIGSIEKNKRADLVLWDPAFFGAKPEMILIGGSIACAQMGDPNASIPTPQPVYTRPMFSSFGTSLEKSSVIFTSKLALEKNSLKDASIRKDL
;
A
#
# COMPACT_ATOMS: atom_id res chain seq x y z
N MET A 1 6.75 -1.20 -16.18
CA MET A 1 5.79 -0.08 -16.21
C MET A 1 5.93 0.61 -17.56
N VAL A 2 4.89 0.63 -18.37
CA VAL A 2 4.91 1.34 -19.65
C VAL A 2 4.49 2.78 -19.38
N CYS A 3 5.34 3.71 -19.75
CA CYS A 3 5.00 5.12 -19.65
C CYS A 3 3.94 5.46 -20.73
N HIS A 4 2.80 5.97 -20.32
CA HIS A 4 1.71 6.33 -21.25
C HIS A 4 1.99 7.58 -22.10
N HIS A 5 3.15 8.21 -21.91
CA HIS A 5 3.63 9.30 -22.77
C HIS A 5 4.28 8.80 -24.05
N LEU A 6 4.53 7.49 -24.18
CA LEU A 6 5.12 6.93 -25.38
C LEU A 6 4.06 6.67 -26.43
N ASP A 7 4.26 7.21 -27.61
CA ASP A 7 3.40 7.01 -28.76
C ASP A 7 4.03 6.00 -29.72
N LYS A 8 3.28 4.94 -30.02
CA LYS A 8 3.72 3.88 -30.94
C LYS A 8 3.89 4.34 -32.39
N SER A 9 3.37 5.51 -32.74
CA SER A 9 3.52 6.11 -34.07
C SER A 9 4.80 6.96 -34.20
N ILE A 10 5.50 7.19 -33.10
CA ILE A 10 6.76 7.96 -33.06
C ILE A 10 7.92 6.98 -32.94
N PRO A 11 8.81 6.88 -33.95
CA PRO A 11 9.92 5.93 -33.94
C PRO A 11 10.89 6.10 -32.75
N GLU A 12 11.11 7.32 -32.30
CA GLU A 12 11.95 7.64 -31.15
C GLU A 12 11.37 7.09 -29.85
N ASP A 13 10.04 7.18 -29.69
CA ASP A 13 9.35 6.65 -28.52
C ASP A 13 9.40 5.11 -28.51
N VAL A 14 9.24 4.49 -29.69
CA VAL A 14 9.37 3.03 -29.84
C VAL A 14 10.79 2.59 -29.52
N ALA A 15 11.82 3.27 -30.05
CA ALA A 15 13.21 2.95 -29.77
C ALA A 15 13.54 3.12 -28.27
N PHE A 16 13.00 4.15 -27.63
CA PHE A 16 13.13 4.34 -26.19
C PHE A 16 12.47 3.21 -25.40
N ALA A 17 11.25 2.83 -25.76
CA ALA A 17 10.55 1.73 -25.13
C ALA A 17 11.31 0.40 -25.25
N GLU A 18 11.76 0.08 -26.45
CA GLU A 18 12.54 -1.15 -26.74
C GLU A 18 13.88 -1.18 -26.01
N SER A 19 14.51 -0.02 -25.79
CA SER A 19 15.76 0.07 -25.05
C SER A 19 15.59 -0.18 -23.54
N ARG A 20 14.40 0.06 -22.99
CA ARG A 20 14.14 0.03 -21.55
C ARG A 20 13.21 -1.08 -21.09
N ILE A 21 12.26 -1.46 -21.94
CA ILE A 21 11.25 -2.47 -21.63
C ILE A 21 11.65 -3.78 -22.33
N ARG A 22 12.51 -4.55 -21.70
CA ARG A 22 12.94 -5.86 -22.20
C ARG A 22 12.33 -6.94 -21.33
N ARG A 23 11.97 -8.05 -21.97
CA ARG A 23 11.46 -9.24 -21.26
C ARG A 23 12.38 -9.66 -20.13
N GLU A 24 13.67 -9.64 -20.36
CA GLU A 24 14.70 -10.05 -19.42
C GLU A 24 14.75 -9.13 -18.19
N THR A 25 14.66 -7.82 -18.38
CA THR A 25 14.68 -6.86 -17.26
C THR A 25 13.40 -6.92 -16.47
N ILE A 26 12.24 -7.06 -17.11
CA ILE A 26 10.95 -7.21 -16.40
C ILE A 26 10.93 -8.50 -15.57
N ALA A 27 11.41 -9.61 -16.12
CA ALA A 27 11.50 -10.87 -15.39
C ALA A 27 12.49 -10.78 -14.23
N ALA A 28 13.62 -10.08 -14.41
CA ALA A 28 14.60 -9.85 -13.36
C ALA A 28 14.05 -8.99 -12.22
N GLU A 29 13.24 -7.99 -12.51
CA GLU A 29 12.58 -7.16 -11.48
C GLU A 29 11.72 -8.00 -10.53
N ASP A 30 10.90 -8.89 -11.04
CA ASP A 30 10.07 -9.78 -10.23
C ASP A 30 10.93 -10.65 -9.30
N ILE A 31 12.02 -11.19 -9.83
CA ILE A 31 12.97 -12.01 -9.05
C ILE A 31 13.66 -11.17 -7.96
N LEU A 32 14.12 -9.97 -8.30
CA LEU A 32 14.76 -9.06 -7.35
C LEU A 32 13.80 -8.59 -6.25
N HIS A 33 12.52 -8.40 -6.59
CA HIS A 33 11.48 -8.16 -5.60
C HIS A 33 11.31 -9.35 -4.65
N ASP A 34 11.28 -10.57 -5.19
CA ASP A 34 11.09 -11.79 -4.41
C ASP A 34 12.32 -12.11 -3.52
N MET A 35 13.51 -11.81 -4.00
CA MET A 35 14.75 -11.92 -3.23
C MET A 35 14.90 -10.83 -2.16
N GLY A 36 14.08 -9.77 -2.19
CA GLY A 36 14.16 -8.65 -1.26
C GLY A 36 15.20 -7.59 -1.65
N ALA A 37 15.84 -7.69 -2.81
CA ALA A 37 16.78 -6.68 -3.31
C ALA A 37 16.10 -5.34 -3.56
N PHE A 38 14.86 -5.36 -4.07
CA PHE A 38 14.01 -4.17 -4.13
C PHE A 38 13.14 -4.10 -2.87
N SER A 39 13.41 -3.12 -2.04
CA SER A 39 12.79 -2.99 -0.72
C SER A 39 11.45 -2.26 -0.72
N ILE A 40 11.16 -1.44 -1.74
CA ILE A 40 9.98 -0.56 -1.80
C ILE A 40 9.25 -0.73 -3.12
N ILE A 41 7.93 -0.65 -3.07
CA ILE A 41 7.03 -0.50 -4.22
C ILE A 41 6.27 0.81 -4.05
N ALA A 42 6.23 1.61 -5.12
CA ALA A 42 5.50 2.87 -5.16
C ALA A 42 4.49 2.89 -6.32
N SER A 43 3.42 3.65 -6.17
CA SER A 43 2.32 3.69 -7.12
C SER A 43 2.44 4.78 -8.17
N ASP A 44 3.22 5.83 -7.92
CA ASP A 44 3.24 7.06 -8.74
C ASP A 44 1.82 7.65 -8.96
N SER A 45 0.97 7.58 -7.92
CA SER A 45 -0.49 7.74 -8.03
C SER A 45 -0.94 9.13 -8.47
N GLN A 46 -0.15 10.16 -8.18
CA GLN A 46 -0.48 11.55 -8.52
C GLN A 46 -0.01 11.94 -9.92
N ALA A 47 0.91 11.21 -10.49
CA ALA A 47 1.41 11.46 -11.83
C ALA A 47 0.84 10.45 -12.83
N MET A 48 1.14 9.16 -12.71
CA MET A 48 0.81 8.16 -13.74
C MET A 48 0.39 6.79 -13.20
N GLY A 49 0.26 6.63 -11.90
CA GLY A 49 -0.07 5.35 -11.27
C GLY A 49 -1.39 5.34 -10.52
N ARG A 50 -1.77 4.15 -10.06
CA ARG A 50 -2.97 3.89 -9.25
C ARG A 50 -2.61 3.08 -8.03
N VAL A 51 -2.91 3.62 -6.83
CA VAL A 51 -2.57 2.98 -5.56
C VAL A 51 -3.16 1.57 -5.45
N GLY A 52 -4.44 1.41 -5.70
CA GLY A 52 -5.11 0.11 -5.60
C GLY A 52 -4.55 -0.91 -6.59
N GLU A 53 -4.24 -0.50 -7.81
CA GLU A 53 -3.65 -1.38 -8.82
C GLU A 53 -2.26 -1.86 -8.40
N VAL A 54 -1.42 -0.98 -7.87
CA VAL A 54 -0.07 -1.37 -7.42
C VAL A 54 -0.12 -2.38 -6.29
N ILE A 55 -1.02 -2.25 -5.34
CA ILE A 55 -1.19 -3.22 -4.26
C ILE A 55 -1.59 -4.58 -4.82
N ILE A 56 -2.57 -4.63 -5.71
CA ILE A 56 -3.00 -5.88 -6.36
C ILE A 56 -1.85 -6.49 -7.17
N ARG A 57 -1.12 -5.69 -7.94
CA ARG A 57 0.06 -6.15 -8.70
C ARG A 57 1.17 -6.68 -7.82
N THR A 58 1.37 -6.08 -6.66
CA THR A 58 2.33 -6.58 -5.67
C THR A 58 2.02 -8.02 -5.26
N TRP A 59 0.76 -8.31 -4.97
CA TRP A 59 0.33 -9.66 -4.60
C TRP A 59 0.31 -10.63 -5.78
N GLN A 60 -0.02 -10.17 -6.98
CA GLN A 60 0.11 -10.97 -8.20
C GLN A 60 1.57 -11.35 -8.47
N THR A 61 2.52 -10.43 -8.23
CA THR A 61 3.96 -10.72 -8.35
C THR A 61 4.40 -11.74 -7.30
N ALA A 62 3.96 -11.58 -6.05
CA ALA A 62 4.25 -12.55 -4.98
C ALA A 62 3.74 -13.96 -5.34
N HIS A 63 2.51 -14.06 -5.86
CA HIS A 63 1.93 -15.32 -6.30
C HIS A 63 2.71 -15.92 -7.49
N LYS A 64 2.98 -15.12 -8.51
CA LYS A 64 3.82 -15.54 -9.65
C LYS A 64 5.16 -16.09 -9.20
N MET A 65 5.82 -15.42 -8.27
CA MET A 65 7.10 -15.87 -7.74
C MET A 65 6.97 -17.19 -6.95
N LYS A 66 5.90 -17.37 -6.19
CA LYS A 66 5.62 -18.65 -5.54
C LYS A 66 5.47 -19.78 -6.54
N VAL A 67 4.70 -19.58 -7.60
CA VAL A 67 4.46 -20.58 -8.64
C VAL A 67 5.75 -20.92 -9.40
N GLN A 68 6.56 -19.91 -9.74
CA GLN A 68 7.75 -20.10 -10.56
C GLN A 68 8.98 -20.54 -9.79
N ARG A 69 9.11 -20.15 -8.52
CA ARG A 69 10.33 -20.34 -7.72
C ARG A 69 10.14 -21.22 -6.48
N GLY A 70 8.87 -21.57 -6.17
CA GLY A 70 8.57 -22.34 -4.97
C GLY A 70 8.66 -21.52 -3.69
N SER A 71 8.89 -22.20 -2.56
CA SER A 71 9.05 -21.59 -1.25
C SER A 71 10.37 -20.84 -1.13
N LEU A 72 10.38 -19.77 -0.36
CA LEU A 72 11.61 -19.05 -0.03
C LEU A 72 12.46 -19.90 0.94
N PRO A 73 13.80 -19.78 0.88
CA PRO A 73 14.67 -20.51 1.81
C PRO A 73 14.42 -20.20 3.29
N GLU A 74 13.88 -19.02 3.57
CA GLU A 74 13.58 -18.55 4.93
C GLU A 74 12.22 -19.03 5.46
N GLU A 75 11.38 -19.65 4.62
CA GLU A 75 10.09 -20.19 5.07
C GLU A 75 10.28 -21.37 6.02
N LYS A 76 9.38 -21.44 6.99
CA LYS A 76 9.34 -22.52 7.96
C LYS A 76 8.03 -23.30 7.82
N GLY A 77 8.10 -24.54 7.40
CA GLY A 77 6.91 -25.37 7.14
C GLY A 77 6.22 -25.04 5.82
N ASP A 78 4.95 -25.43 5.71
CA ASP A 78 4.16 -25.35 4.48
C ASP A 78 3.37 -24.02 4.36
N ASN A 79 3.98 -22.92 4.72
CA ASN A 79 3.35 -21.60 4.62
C ASN A 79 4.23 -20.62 3.84
N ASP A 80 3.68 -19.46 3.49
CA ASP A 80 4.36 -18.37 2.80
C ASP A 80 4.45 -17.11 3.66
N ASN A 81 4.43 -17.25 4.97
CA ASN A 81 4.40 -16.12 5.89
C ASN A 81 5.61 -15.19 5.74
N PHE A 82 6.78 -15.72 5.42
CA PHE A 82 7.96 -14.89 5.21
C PHE A 82 7.82 -14.07 3.92
N ARG A 83 7.38 -14.70 2.82
CA ARG A 83 7.11 -13.99 1.57
C ARG A 83 6.03 -12.91 1.76
N VAL A 84 4.93 -13.25 2.45
CA VAL A 84 3.86 -12.29 2.77
C VAL A 84 4.42 -11.09 3.52
N LYS A 85 5.21 -11.28 4.57
CA LYS A 85 5.84 -10.20 5.32
C LYS A 85 6.79 -9.37 4.46
N ARG A 86 7.59 -10.02 3.61
CA ARG A 86 8.51 -9.34 2.68
C ARG A 86 7.76 -8.40 1.71
N TYR A 87 6.69 -8.89 1.11
CA TYR A 87 5.91 -8.08 0.18
C TYR A 87 5.07 -7.00 0.86
N LEU A 88 4.50 -7.31 2.03
CA LEU A 88 3.78 -6.31 2.83
C LEU A 88 4.71 -5.17 3.27
N ALA A 89 5.93 -5.48 3.68
CA ALA A 89 6.90 -4.47 4.10
C ALA A 89 7.23 -3.45 3.01
N LYS A 90 7.11 -3.81 1.73
CA LYS A 90 7.46 -2.95 0.59
C LYS A 90 6.61 -1.69 0.47
N TYR A 91 5.40 -1.70 1.01
CA TYR A 91 4.51 -0.53 0.98
C TYR A 91 4.01 -0.13 2.38
N THR A 92 4.63 -0.66 3.43
CA THR A 92 4.33 -0.31 4.83
C THR A 92 5.60 0.17 5.55
N ILE A 93 6.31 -0.72 6.23
CA ILE A 93 7.43 -0.35 7.10
C ILE A 93 8.67 0.15 6.31
N ASN A 94 8.98 -0.44 5.16
CA ASN A 94 10.18 -0.04 4.41
C ASN A 94 10.12 1.42 3.92
N PRO A 95 9.02 1.90 3.28
CA PRO A 95 8.90 3.32 2.97
C PRO A 95 8.87 4.20 4.23
N ALA A 96 8.28 3.75 5.34
CA ALA A 96 8.30 4.50 6.59
C ALA A 96 9.73 4.69 7.14
N ILE A 97 10.59 3.66 7.01
CA ILE A 97 12.01 3.75 7.36
C ILE A 97 12.72 4.73 6.42
N ALA A 98 12.52 4.60 5.12
CA ALA A 98 13.17 5.45 4.11
C ALA A 98 12.84 6.94 4.31
N HIS A 99 11.63 7.24 4.75
CA HIS A 99 11.19 8.60 5.06
C HIS A 99 11.48 9.06 6.50
N GLY A 100 12.06 8.22 7.35
CA GLY A 100 12.41 8.57 8.73
C GLY A 100 11.21 8.66 9.69
N ILE A 101 10.06 8.11 9.34
CA ILE A 101 8.81 8.19 10.12
C ILE A 101 8.37 6.84 10.69
N SER A 102 9.24 5.83 10.65
CA SER A 102 8.94 4.47 11.11
C SER A 102 8.65 4.34 12.61
N LYS A 103 9.02 5.35 13.40
CA LYS A 103 8.65 5.40 14.83
C LYS A 103 7.15 5.66 15.05
N HIS A 104 6.47 6.19 14.03
CA HIS A 104 5.08 6.65 14.13
C HIS A 104 4.11 5.80 13.34
N ILE A 105 4.56 5.22 12.21
CA ILE A 105 3.73 4.46 11.26
C ILE A 105 4.48 3.27 10.67
N GLY A 106 3.78 2.47 9.88
CA GLY A 106 4.36 1.42 9.03
C GLY A 106 4.38 0.02 9.64
N SER A 107 4.09 -0.12 10.92
CA SER A 107 3.97 -1.42 11.60
C SER A 107 2.94 -1.37 12.73
N ILE A 108 2.45 -2.54 13.11
CA ILE A 108 1.49 -2.70 14.22
C ILE A 108 2.31 -2.86 15.51
N GLU A 109 2.56 -1.76 16.17
CA GLU A 109 3.30 -1.70 17.41
C GLU A 109 2.66 -0.70 18.38
N LYS A 110 2.89 -0.93 19.69
CA LYS A 110 2.44 0.00 20.72
C LYS A 110 3.04 1.39 20.48
N ASN A 111 2.24 2.42 20.67
CA ASN A 111 2.56 3.83 20.47
C ASN A 111 2.73 4.28 19.01
N LYS A 112 2.46 3.43 18.05
CA LYS A 112 2.31 3.86 16.66
C LYS A 112 0.87 4.20 16.33
N ARG A 113 0.69 4.97 15.27
CA ARG A 113 -0.62 5.33 14.78
C ARG A 113 -1.40 4.08 14.39
N ALA A 114 -2.67 4.02 14.80
CA ALA A 114 -3.55 2.89 14.50
C ALA A 114 -4.13 2.99 13.07
N ASP A 115 -3.26 2.86 12.07
CA ASP A 115 -3.63 2.69 10.67
C ASP A 115 -3.62 1.20 10.36
N LEU A 116 -4.81 0.60 10.30
CA LEU A 116 -4.98 -0.84 10.26
C LEU A 116 -5.87 -1.25 9.08
N VAL A 117 -5.57 -2.39 8.50
CA VAL A 117 -6.42 -3.00 7.47
C VAL A 117 -6.78 -4.41 7.93
N LEU A 118 -8.07 -4.68 8.01
CA LEU A 118 -8.60 -6.00 8.31
C LEU A 118 -8.94 -6.70 7.00
N TRP A 119 -8.52 -7.95 6.90
CA TRP A 119 -8.72 -8.79 5.73
C TRP A 119 -9.43 -10.07 6.07
N ASP A 120 -10.39 -10.48 5.26
CA ASP A 120 -10.71 -11.88 5.13
C ASP A 120 -9.52 -12.54 4.41
N PRO A 121 -8.93 -13.63 4.95
CA PRO A 121 -7.80 -14.32 4.32
C PRO A 121 -8.04 -14.71 2.86
N ALA A 122 -9.28 -15.08 2.51
CA ALA A 122 -9.65 -15.42 1.14
C ALA A 122 -9.55 -14.26 0.14
N PHE A 123 -9.60 -13.01 0.64
CA PHE A 123 -9.55 -11.79 -0.17
C PHE A 123 -8.33 -10.92 0.16
N PHE A 124 -7.33 -11.51 0.79
CA PHE A 124 -6.11 -10.80 1.18
C PHE A 124 -5.45 -10.10 -0.01
N GLY A 125 -5.09 -8.83 0.19
CA GLY A 125 -4.44 -8.01 -0.82
C GLY A 125 -5.36 -7.44 -1.91
N ALA A 126 -6.59 -7.93 -2.03
CA ALA A 126 -7.52 -7.50 -3.07
C ALA A 126 -8.71 -6.70 -2.53
N LYS A 127 -9.36 -7.18 -1.46
CA LYS A 127 -10.57 -6.55 -0.91
C LYS A 127 -10.51 -6.53 0.61
N PRO A 128 -10.18 -5.39 1.23
CA PRO A 128 -10.21 -5.26 2.67
C PRO A 128 -11.65 -5.29 3.20
N GLU A 129 -11.84 -5.88 4.36
CA GLU A 129 -13.10 -5.89 5.07
C GLU A 129 -13.34 -4.58 5.81
N MET A 130 -12.28 -4.05 6.42
CA MET A 130 -12.33 -2.78 7.14
C MET A 130 -10.96 -2.07 7.10
N ILE A 131 -11.00 -0.75 7.02
CA ILE A 131 -9.82 0.11 7.09
C ILE A 131 -10.01 1.10 8.23
N LEU A 132 -9.06 1.12 9.14
CA LEU A 132 -8.99 2.13 10.21
C LEU A 132 -7.82 3.08 9.92
N ILE A 133 -8.06 4.37 10.16
CA ILE A 133 -7.06 5.42 10.09
C ILE A 133 -7.07 6.19 11.39
N GLY A 134 -5.94 6.20 12.09
CA GLY A 134 -5.83 6.81 13.40
C GLY A 134 -6.81 6.20 14.43
N GLY A 135 -7.17 4.93 14.30
CA GLY A 135 -8.11 4.22 15.15
C GLY A 135 -9.59 4.49 14.86
N SER A 136 -9.90 5.28 13.81
CA SER A 136 -11.29 5.51 13.37
C SER A 136 -11.57 4.73 12.07
N ILE A 137 -12.78 4.21 11.92
CA ILE A 137 -13.20 3.52 10.69
C ILE A 137 -13.23 4.53 9.54
N ALA A 138 -12.36 4.32 8.56
CA ALA A 138 -12.30 5.13 7.34
C ALA A 138 -13.07 4.47 6.18
N CYS A 139 -13.08 3.14 6.14
CA CYS A 139 -13.82 2.37 5.16
C CYS A 139 -14.23 1.04 5.79
N ALA A 140 -15.46 0.62 5.58
CA ALA A 140 -15.95 -0.68 6.00
C ALA A 140 -17.05 -1.14 5.04
N GLN A 141 -17.38 -2.42 5.08
CA GLN A 141 -18.58 -2.92 4.43
C GLN A 141 -19.79 -2.25 5.09
N MET A 142 -20.80 -1.89 4.29
CA MET A 142 -22.00 -1.27 4.83
C MET A 142 -22.80 -2.28 5.66
N GLY A 143 -22.96 -1.95 6.94
CA GLY A 143 -23.68 -2.75 7.92
C GLY A 143 -22.86 -3.91 8.48
N ASP A 144 -22.95 -4.09 9.79
CA ASP A 144 -22.53 -5.34 10.41
C ASP A 144 -23.44 -6.47 9.93
N PRO A 145 -22.91 -7.67 9.65
CA PRO A 145 -23.72 -8.84 9.46
C PRO A 145 -24.51 -9.09 10.75
N ASN A 146 -25.76 -8.72 10.76
CA ASN A 146 -26.61 -9.05 11.88
C ASN A 146 -27.57 -10.19 11.50
N ALA A 147 -28.01 -10.97 12.48
CA ALA A 147 -28.86 -12.12 12.27
C ALA A 147 -30.24 -11.79 11.63
N SER A 148 -30.59 -10.52 11.53
CA SER A 148 -31.83 -10.05 10.90
C SER A 148 -31.70 -9.79 9.39
N ILE A 149 -30.49 -9.89 8.83
CA ILE A 149 -30.28 -9.79 7.37
C ILE A 149 -29.85 -11.16 6.84
N PRO A 150 -30.77 -11.99 6.36
CA PRO A 150 -30.49 -13.38 5.99
C PRO A 150 -29.74 -13.54 4.66
N THR A 151 -29.58 -12.48 3.88
CA THR A 151 -28.87 -12.51 2.59
C THR A 151 -27.80 -11.43 2.55
N PRO A 152 -26.55 -11.78 2.22
CA PRO A 152 -25.53 -10.76 1.98
C PRO A 152 -25.96 -9.89 0.81
N GLN A 153 -26.23 -8.63 1.08
CA GLN A 153 -26.46 -7.66 0.03
C GLN A 153 -25.17 -7.35 -0.70
N PRO A 154 -25.20 -7.07 -2.01
CA PRO A 154 -24.00 -6.65 -2.73
C PRO A 154 -23.45 -5.38 -2.09
N VAL A 155 -22.22 -5.47 -1.59
CA VAL A 155 -21.54 -4.33 -1.00
C VAL A 155 -20.83 -3.57 -2.11
N TYR A 156 -21.36 -2.41 -2.43
CA TYR A 156 -20.66 -1.45 -3.26
C TYR A 156 -19.69 -0.64 -2.39
N THR A 157 -18.43 -1.01 -2.39
CA THR A 157 -17.39 -0.13 -1.85
C THR A 157 -17.27 1.08 -2.76
N ARG A 158 -17.83 2.19 -2.33
CA ARG A 158 -17.46 3.47 -2.93
C ARG A 158 -16.08 3.84 -2.40
N PRO A 159 -15.19 4.39 -3.25
CA PRO A 159 -14.05 5.12 -2.75
C PRO A 159 -14.60 6.21 -1.83
N MET A 160 -14.25 6.12 -0.55
CA MET A 160 -14.74 7.08 0.43
C MET A 160 -14.04 8.39 0.21
N PHE A 161 -14.74 9.36 -0.36
CA PHE A 161 -14.28 10.73 -0.45
C PHE A 161 -14.42 11.49 0.87
N SER A 162 -15.11 10.93 1.83
CA SER A 162 -15.28 11.55 3.13
C SER A 162 -15.49 10.49 4.20
N SER A 163 -14.67 10.56 5.21
CA SER A 163 -15.01 10.02 6.50
C SER A 163 -15.75 11.09 7.27
N PHE A 164 -16.86 10.74 7.88
CA PHE A 164 -17.67 11.67 8.67
C PHE A 164 -17.26 11.65 10.15
N GLY A 165 -17.52 12.73 10.88
CA GLY A 165 -17.23 12.85 12.29
C GLY A 165 -15.73 12.99 12.60
N THR A 166 -15.29 12.38 13.68
CA THR A 166 -13.91 12.49 14.19
C THR A 166 -12.85 11.85 13.30
N SER A 167 -13.24 11.02 12.34
CA SER A 167 -12.28 10.36 11.45
C SER A 167 -11.59 11.33 10.48
N LEU A 168 -12.23 12.44 10.11
CA LEU A 168 -11.59 13.49 9.31
C LEU A 168 -10.38 14.12 10.03
N GLU A 169 -10.51 14.41 11.30
CA GLU A 169 -9.44 14.97 12.11
C GLU A 169 -8.28 13.99 12.30
N LYS A 170 -8.59 12.69 12.28
CA LYS A 170 -7.61 11.62 12.48
C LYS A 170 -7.00 11.09 11.19
N SER A 171 -7.63 11.32 10.04
CA SER A 171 -7.13 10.83 8.75
C SER A 171 -6.03 11.71 8.16
N SER A 172 -6.02 13.02 8.47
CA SER A 172 -5.02 13.94 7.97
C SER A 172 -3.87 14.12 8.98
N VAL A 173 -2.66 13.80 8.54
CA VAL A 173 -1.43 13.97 9.34
C VAL A 173 -0.38 14.64 8.49
N ILE A 174 0.25 15.65 9.05
CA ILE A 174 1.37 16.36 8.45
C ILE A 174 2.63 16.06 9.26
N PHE A 175 3.60 15.45 8.64
CA PHE A 175 4.93 15.28 9.23
C PHE A 175 5.76 16.51 8.90
N THR A 176 6.31 17.14 9.92
CA THR A 176 7.05 18.39 9.76
C THR A 176 8.26 18.45 10.68
N SER A 177 9.19 19.33 10.37
CA SER A 177 10.36 19.56 11.21
C SER A 177 10.01 20.42 12.42
N LYS A 178 10.76 20.24 13.53
CA LYS A 178 10.66 21.09 14.71
C LYS A 178 10.87 22.58 14.38
N LEU A 179 11.81 22.88 13.47
CA LEU A 179 12.05 24.24 13.01
C LEU A 179 10.85 24.87 12.30
N ALA A 180 10.09 24.11 11.52
CA ALA A 180 8.89 24.60 10.85
C ALA A 180 7.77 24.90 11.88
N LEU A 181 7.68 24.13 12.95
CA LEU A 181 6.75 24.39 14.06
C LEU A 181 7.15 25.65 14.82
N GLU A 182 8.45 25.81 15.15
CA GLU A 182 8.98 26.98 15.85
C GLU A 182 8.78 28.27 15.06
N LYS A 183 8.95 28.22 13.73
CA LYS A 183 8.71 29.36 12.84
C LYS A 183 7.23 29.63 12.55
N ASN A 184 6.33 28.89 13.15
CA ASN A 184 4.89 29.01 12.95
C ASN A 184 4.44 28.96 11.46
N SER A 185 5.19 28.18 10.67
CA SER A 185 4.94 28.03 9.21
C SER A 185 3.64 27.29 8.90
N LEU A 186 2.97 26.72 9.91
CA LEU A 186 1.75 25.92 9.79
C LEU A 186 0.62 26.54 10.64
N LYS A 187 0.41 27.87 10.53
CA LYS A 187 -0.54 28.62 11.35
C LYS A 187 -1.96 28.06 11.37
N ASP A 188 -2.38 27.44 10.28
CA ASP A 188 -3.72 26.88 10.09
C ASP A 188 -3.83 25.38 10.35
N ALA A 189 -2.73 24.71 10.65
CA ALA A 189 -2.71 23.28 11.00
C ALA A 189 -2.93 23.13 12.52
N SER A 190 -4.17 23.01 12.93
CA SER A 190 -4.59 23.30 14.29
C SER A 190 -4.50 22.18 15.32
N ILE A 191 -3.90 21.03 15.03
CA ILE A 191 -3.80 19.96 16.04
C ILE A 191 -2.36 19.50 16.19
N ARG A 192 -1.71 20.02 17.22
CA ARG A 192 -0.47 19.41 17.73
C ARG A 192 -0.83 18.12 18.46
N LYS A 193 -0.29 17.01 18.01
CA LYS A 193 -0.01 15.86 18.84
C LYS A 193 1.49 15.71 18.90
N ASP A 194 2.05 15.84 20.07
CA ASP A 194 3.36 15.28 20.37
C ASP A 194 3.21 13.76 20.24
N LEU A 195 3.85 13.20 19.25
CA LEU A 195 3.91 11.78 19.01
C LEU A 195 5.10 11.18 19.75
#